data_1bdf17a10448933be42671382ef67aa6
#
_entry.id   1bdf17a10448933be42671382ef67aa6
#
_cell.length_a   1.000
_cell.length_b   1.000
_cell.length_c   1.000
_cell.angle_alpha   90.00
_cell.angle_beta   90.00
_cell.angle_gamma   90.00
#
_symmetry.space_group_name_H-M   'P 1'
#
loop_
_entity.id
_entity.type
_entity.pdbx_description
1 polymer ?
#
loop_
_entity_poly.entity_id
_entity_poly.type
_entity_poly.pdbx_seq_one_letter_code
_entity_poly.pdbx_strand_id
1 'polypeptide(L)'
;MKKLARLTALLLTGALLLALTACGAAPLAPEQQAKQRLLGEINSYRATLEFAAPLEEVKQLSDAEQIWVEQFRAAGKTELPESTTNKTHQKWESMTAGWTQYGTFGLGMKKDASGEWIDILLAKVPANTPEGKAELLKELRDSGTFDYDGCKHVGIAVVTIDRQMYWTCTVFYN
;
A
#
# COMPACT_ATOMS: atom_id res chain seq x y z
N MET A 1 -22.94 -18.16 -14.46
CA MET A 1 -23.31 -16.96 -13.69
C MET A 1 -22.13 -16.30 -12.97
N LYS A 2 -21.16 -17.05 -12.39
CA LYS A 2 -19.98 -16.46 -11.71
C LYS A 2 -19.04 -15.63 -12.60
N LYS A 3 -18.93 -15.94 -13.90
CA LYS A 3 -18.08 -15.19 -14.85
C LYS A 3 -18.66 -13.82 -15.26
N LEU A 4 -20.00 -13.68 -15.32
CA LEU A 4 -20.64 -12.39 -15.61
C LEU A 4 -20.50 -11.38 -14.45
N ALA A 5 -20.59 -11.84 -13.20
CA ALA A 5 -20.43 -10.97 -12.04
C ALA A 5 -19.01 -10.39 -11.92
N ARG A 6 -17.99 -11.15 -12.38
CA ARG A 6 -16.59 -10.67 -12.42
C ARG A 6 -16.33 -9.62 -13.50
N LEU A 7 -16.98 -9.73 -14.66
CA LEU A 7 -16.89 -8.72 -15.72
C LEU A 7 -17.58 -7.41 -15.32
N THR A 8 -18.71 -7.48 -14.62
CA THR A 8 -19.40 -6.28 -14.13
C THR A 8 -18.61 -5.54 -13.06
N ALA A 9 -17.88 -6.22 -12.19
CA ALA A 9 -17.03 -5.58 -11.19
C ALA A 9 -15.85 -4.82 -11.84
N LEU A 10 -15.22 -5.39 -12.86
CA LEU A 10 -14.15 -4.74 -13.63
C LEU A 10 -14.63 -3.52 -14.43
N LEU A 11 -15.83 -3.57 -14.97
CA LEU A 11 -16.43 -2.44 -15.69
C LEU A 11 -16.86 -1.31 -14.76
N LEU A 12 -17.33 -1.62 -13.54
CA LEU A 12 -17.68 -0.61 -12.54
C LEU A 12 -16.46 0.16 -12.01
N THR A 13 -15.32 -0.51 -11.84
CA THR A 13 -14.07 0.16 -11.40
C THR A 13 -13.54 1.10 -12.50
N GLY A 14 -13.61 0.69 -13.77
CA GLY A 14 -13.23 1.54 -14.89
C GLY A 14 -14.16 2.74 -15.10
N ALA A 15 -15.47 2.56 -14.91
CA ALA A 15 -16.46 3.61 -15.05
C ALA A 15 -16.40 4.64 -13.90
N LEU A 16 -16.02 4.22 -12.68
CA LEU A 16 -15.85 5.15 -11.56
C LEU A 16 -14.65 6.09 -11.74
N LEU A 17 -13.57 5.59 -12.33
CA LEU A 17 -12.40 6.42 -12.66
C LEU A 17 -12.71 7.45 -13.76
N LEU A 18 -13.55 7.10 -14.75
CA LEU A 18 -13.97 8.02 -15.80
C LEU A 18 -15.00 9.05 -15.31
N ALA A 19 -15.86 8.69 -14.36
CA ALA A 19 -16.85 9.61 -13.79
C ALA A 19 -16.24 10.73 -12.95
N LEU A 20 -15.11 10.46 -12.27
CA LEU A 20 -14.38 11.47 -11.50
C LEU A 20 -13.74 12.56 -12.38
N THR A 21 -13.37 12.23 -13.62
CA THR A 21 -12.82 13.21 -14.55
C THR A 21 -13.90 14.08 -15.21
N ALA A 22 -15.14 13.62 -15.26
CA ALA A 22 -16.25 14.34 -15.89
C ALA A 22 -16.85 15.46 -14.99
N CYS A 23 -16.58 15.45 -13.68
CA CYS A 23 -17.13 16.41 -12.73
C CYS A 23 -16.25 17.63 -12.46
N GLY A 24 -15.21 17.89 -13.22
CA GLY A 24 -14.34 19.07 -13.03
C GLY A 24 -13.54 19.06 -11.73
N ALA A 25 -13.40 17.91 -11.07
CA ALA A 25 -12.51 17.75 -9.93
C ALA A 25 -11.04 17.98 -10.36
N ALA A 26 -10.29 18.71 -9.55
CA ALA A 26 -8.86 18.89 -9.80
C ALA A 26 -8.16 17.52 -9.93
N PRO A 27 -7.16 17.39 -10.82
CA PRO A 27 -6.41 16.14 -10.94
C PRO A 27 -5.86 15.73 -9.57
N LEU A 28 -5.98 14.45 -9.23
CA LEU A 28 -5.39 13.93 -8.00
C LEU A 28 -3.88 14.17 -7.97
N ALA A 29 -3.34 14.46 -6.80
CA ALA A 29 -1.89 14.54 -6.61
C ALA A 29 -1.21 13.22 -7.07
N PRO A 30 0.01 13.27 -7.61
CA PRO A 30 0.70 12.09 -8.16
C PRO A 30 0.77 10.90 -7.18
N GLU A 31 0.98 11.17 -5.89
CA GLU A 31 1.00 10.14 -4.84
C GLU A 31 -0.37 9.48 -4.66
N GLN A 32 -1.45 10.25 -4.75
CA GLN A 32 -2.82 9.71 -4.66
C GLN A 32 -3.17 8.87 -5.90
N GLN A 33 -2.73 9.30 -7.09
CA GLN A 33 -2.89 8.49 -8.31
C GLN A 33 -2.12 7.17 -8.20
N ALA A 34 -0.87 7.23 -7.71
CA ALA A 34 -0.05 6.04 -7.48
C ALA A 34 -0.70 5.09 -6.46
N LYS A 35 -1.22 5.63 -5.35
CA LYS A 35 -1.93 4.86 -4.33
C LYS A 35 -3.14 4.12 -4.88
N GLN A 36 -4.00 4.80 -5.64
CA GLN A 36 -5.17 4.19 -6.26
C GLN A 36 -4.78 3.09 -7.26
N ARG A 37 -3.75 3.33 -8.05
CA ARG A 37 -3.23 2.35 -9.00
C ARG A 37 -2.71 1.11 -8.26
N LEU A 38 -1.89 1.28 -7.23
CA LEU A 38 -1.34 0.17 -6.45
C LEU A 38 -2.43 -0.69 -5.82
N LEU A 39 -3.44 -0.07 -5.22
CA LEU A 39 -4.59 -0.80 -4.66
C LEU A 39 -5.35 -1.57 -5.75
N GLY A 40 -5.51 -0.98 -6.92
CA GLY A 40 -6.12 -1.65 -8.08
C GLY A 40 -5.30 -2.87 -8.54
N GLU A 41 -3.98 -2.77 -8.59
CA GLU A 41 -3.09 -3.90 -8.98
C GLU A 41 -3.07 -4.99 -7.89
N ILE A 42 -3.04 -4.62 -6.61
CA ILE A 42 -3.18 -5.59 -5.50
C ILE A 42 -4.48 -6.36 -5.62
N ASN A 43 -5.60 -5.68 -5.85
CA ASN A 43 -6.90 -6.32 -5.99
C ASN A 43 -7.00 -7.15 -7.28
N SER A 44 -6.34 -6.72 -8.36
CA SER A 44 -6.22 -7.51 -9.59
C SER A 44 -5.44 -8.80 -9.35
N TYR A 45 -4.34 -8.74 -8.58
CA TYR A 45 -3.59 -9.91 -8.16
C TYR A 45 -4.46 -10.85 -7.30
N ARG A 46 -5.12 -10.33 -6.27
CA ARG A 46 -6.01 -11.12 -5.40
C ARG A 46 -7.13 -11.80 -6.17
N ALA A 47 -7.65 -11.15 -7.22
CA ALA A 47 -8.67 -11.75 -8.08
C ALA A 47 -8.17 -12.97 -8.88
N THR A 48 -6.85 -13.19 -8.98
CA THR A 48 -6.27 -14.42 -9.56
C THR A 48 -6.25 -15.58 -8.57
N LEU A 49 -6.38 -15.31 -7.28
CA LEU A 49 -6.48 -16.31 -6.22
C LEU A 49 -7.93 -16.78 -6.11
N GLU A 50 -8.16 -18.09 -5.98
CA GLU A 50 -9.52 -18.65 -6.03
C GLU A 50 -10.41 -18.20 -4.84
N PHE A 51 -9.81 -17.85 -3.73
CA PHE A 51 -10.44 -17.64 -2.42
C PHE A 51 -10.32 -16.19 -1.91
N ALA A 52 -9.44 -15.36 -2.46
CA ALA A 52 -9.20 -14.04 -1.89
C ALA A 52 -10.21 -12.99 -2.38
N ALA A 53 -10.90 -12.33 -1.44
CA ALA A 53 -11.72 -11.16 -1.74
C ALA A 53 -10.86 -9.91 -1.98
N PRO A 54 -11.35 -8.90 -2.72
CA PRO A 54 -10.69 -7.60 -2.81
C PRO A 54 -10.50 -6.97 -1.43
N LEU A 55 -9.37 -6.26 -1.25
CA LEU A 55 -9.13 -5.46 -0.06
C LEU A 55 -9.85 -4.11 -0.19
N GLU A 56 -10.45 -3.67 0.90
CA GLU A 56 -11.04 -2.35 1.04
C GLU A 56 -10.08 -1.41 1.77
N GLU A 57 -9.82 -0.25 1.16
CA GLU A 57 -9.03 0.78 1.84
C GLU A 57 -9.82 1.36 3.02
N VAL A 58 -9.23 1.34 4.20
CA VAL A 58 -9.74 2.02 5.39
C VAL A 58 -8.94 3.29 5.62
N LYS A 59 -9.62 4.44 5.59
CA LYS A 59 -8.96 5.74 5.73
C LYS A 59 -8.11 5.85 6.99
N GLN A 60 -8.60 5.39 8.14
CA GLN A 60 -7.85 5.40 9.40
C GLN A 60 -6.53 4.61 9.30
N LEU A 61 -6.57 3.46 8.63
CA LEU A 61 -5.39 2.62 8.42
C LEU A 61 -4.41 3.26 7.43
N SER A 62 -4.92 3.88 6.38
CA SER A 62 -4.08 4.65 5.45
C SER A 62 -3.47 5.89 6.09
N ASP A 63 -4.20 6.57 6.98
CA ASP A 63 -3.66 7.69 7.77
C ASP A 63 -2.55 7.19 8.72
N ALA A 64 -2.68 5.98 9.27
CA ALA A 64 -1.62 5.36 10.08
C ALA A 64 -0.38 5.03 9.23
N GLU A 65 -0.55 4.47 8.03
CA GLU A 65 0.58 4.26 7.11
C GLU A 65 1.22 5.59 6.70
N GLN A 66 0.42 6.65 6.51
CA GLN A 66 0.93 7.95 6.09
C GLN A 66 1.89 8.55 7.12
N ILE A 67 1.66 8.39 8.43
CA ILE A 67 2.59 8.92 9.44
C ILE A 67 3.97 8.26 9.37
N TRP A 68 4.06 7.01 8.95
CA TRP A 68 5.33 6.32 8.72
C TRP A 68 6.10 6.96 7.57
N VAL A 69 5.48 7.02 6.40
CA VAL A 69 6.16 7.52 5.20
C VAL A 69 6.53 8.99 5.30
N GLU A 70 5.75 9.80 6.06
CA GLU A 70 6.07 11.21 6.30
C GLU A 70 7.36 11.42 7.09
N GLN A 71 7.73 10.51 7.99
CA GLN A 71 9.02 10.59 8.68
C GLN A 71 10.18 10.44 7.71
N PHE A 72 10.10 9.47 6.81
CA PHE A 72 11.11 9.26 5.77
C PHE A 72 11.20 10.48 4.87
N ARG A 73 10.05 11.07 4.48
CA ARG A 73 10.01 12.31 3.71
C ARG A 73 10.69 13.46 4.45
N ALA A 74 10.32 13.68 5.71
CA ALA A 74 10.86 14.77 6.52
C ALA A 74 12.39 14.65 6.70
N ALA A 75 12.90 13.43 6.76
CA ALA A 75 14.34 13.16 6.84
C ALA A 75 15.04 13.19 5.47
N GLY A 76 14.32 13.11 4.36
CA GLY A 76 14.87 12.96 3.02
C GLY A 76 15.64 11.63 2.84
N LYS A 77 15.23 10.58 3.55
CA LYS A 77 15.94 9.29 3.61
C LYS A 77 14.95 8.13 3.58
N THR A 78 15.42 6.98 3.13
CA THR A 78 14.67 5.71 3.15
C THR A 78 15.10 4.78 4.28
N GLU A 79 16.03 5.20 5.13
CA GLU A 79 16.52 4.48 6.29
C GLU A 79 16.56 5.43 7.48
N LEU A 80 15.97 5.04 8.60
CA LEU A 80 15.91 5.82 9.84
C LEU A 80 16.23 4.94 11.06
N PRO A 81 17.05 5.42 12.01
CA PRO A 81 17.26 4.73 13.27
C PRO A 81 15.93 4.53 14.02
N GLU A 82 15.73 3.34 14.62
CA GLU A 82 14.54 3.04 15.42
C GLU A 82 14.36 4.05 16.57
N SER A 83 15.45 4.53 17.15
CA SER A 83 15.42 5.58 18.17
C SER A 83 14.71 6.86 17.72
N THR A 84 14.65 7.13 16.42
CA THR A 84 13.93 8.29 15.83
C THR A 84 12.49 7.96 15.46
N THR A 85 12.15 6.69 15.25
CA THR A 85 10.85 6.23 14.78
C THR A 85 9.91 5.73 15.87
N ASN A 86 10.43 5.48 17.09
CA ASN A 86 9.67 4.96 18.22
C ASN A 86 8.34 5.69 18.53
N LYS A 87 8.34 7.02 18.46
CA LYS A 87 7.10 7.80 18.70
C LYS A 87 6.07 7.59 17.60
N THR A 88 6.52 7.39 16.38
CA THR A 88 5.63 7.09 15.26
C THR A 88 5.08 5.69 15.37
N HIS A 89 5.90 4.73 15.79
CA HIS A 89 5.43 3.39 16.04
C HIS A 89 4.29 3.40 17.08
N GLN A 90 4.49 4.03 18.24
CA GLN A 90 3.45 4.16 19.26
C GLN A 90 2.19 4.84 18.74
N LYS A 91 2.34 5.87 17.92
CA LYS A 91 1.20 6.56 17.30
C LYS A 91 0.49 5.64 16.30
N TRP A 92 1.24 4.94 15.45
CA TRP A 92 0.69 3.95 14.51
C TRP A 92 -0.11 2.87 15.24
N GLU A 93 0.45 2.27 16.31
CA GLU A 93 -0.23 1.29 17.15
C GLU A 93 -1.53 1.84 17.74
N SER A 94 -1.53 3.09 18.21
CA SER A 94 -2.75 3.71 18.75
C SER A 94 -3.81 3.95 17.68
N MET A 95 -3.42 4.25 16.44
CA MET A 95 -4.34 4.47 15.31
C MET A 95 -4.89 3.15 14.76
N THR A 96 -4.14 2.06 14.87
CA THR A 96 -4.54 0.73 14.42
C THR A 96 -5.13 -0.14 15.54
N ALA A 97 -5.26 0.42 16.74
CA ALA A 97 -5.86 -0.28 17.87
C ALA A 97 -7.27 -0.81 17.53
N GLY A 98 -7.50 -2.09 17.82
CA GLY A 98 -8.76 -2.78 17.46
C GLY A 98 -8.75 -3.46 16.10
N TRP A 99 -7.69 -3.27 15.31
CA TRP A 99 -7.47 -3.99 14.06
C TRP A 99 -6.44 -5.11 14.25
N THR A 100 -6.66 -6.24 13.63
CA THR A 100 -5.71 -7.35 13.67
C THR A 100 -4.87 -7.35 12.41
N GLN A 101 -3.60 -6.98 12.56
CA GLN A 101 -2.63 -6.96 11.48
C GLN A 101 -2.29 -8.40 11.03
N TYR A 102 -2.24 -8.62 9.72
CA TYR A 102 -1.71 -9.84 9.13
C TYR A 102 -0.27 -9.66 8.65
N GLY A 103 0.00 -8.63 7.86
CA GLY A 103 1.33 -8.38 7.33
C GLY A 103 1.50 -6.97 6.78
N THR A 104 2.75 -6.54 6.70
CA THR A 104 3.15 -5.26 6.13
C THR A 104 4.03 -5.50 4.91
N PHE A 105 3.82 -4.69 3.87
CA PHE A 105 4.63 -4.65 2.66
C PHE A 105 5.27 -3.27 2.49
N GLY A 106 6.50 -3.24 2.00
CA GLY A 106 7.22 -2.01 1.69
C GLY A 106 7.93 -1.33 2.86
N LEU A 107 7.69 -1.78 4.09
CA LEU A 107 8.41 -1.37 5.29
C LEU A 107 9.12 -2.57 5.89
N GLY A 108 10.34 -2.39 6.36
CA GLY A 108 11.14 -3.43 6.98
C GLY A 108 12.09 -2.89 8.02
N MET A 109 12.82 -3.78 8.66
CA MET A 109 13.84 -3.45 9.66
C MET A 109 15.14 -4.23 9.37
N LYS A 110 16.27 -3.60 9.65
CA LYS A 110 17.60 -4.26 9.66
C LYS A 110 18.45 -3.70 10.79
N LYS A 111 19.55 -4.37 11.11
CA LYS A 111 20.59 -3.79 11.96
C LYS A 111 21.62 -3.07 11.11
N ASP A 112 22.08 -1.91 11.58
CA ASP A 112 23.23 -1.21 11.02
C ASP A 112 24.56 -1.84 11.48
N ALA A 113 25.67 -1.25 11.05
CA ALA A 113 27.02 -1.71 11.40
C ALA A 113 27.34 -1.59 12.92
N SER A 114 26.63 -0.75 13.66
CA SER A 114 26.76 -0.61 15.12
C SER A 114 25.89 -1.60 15.88
N GLY A 115 24.96 -2.29 15.20
CA GLY A 115 23.98 -3.20 15.80
C GLY A 115 22.68 -2.49 16.21
N GLU A 116 22.52 -1.20 15.91
CA GLU A 116 21.28 -0.47 16.11
C GLU A 116 20.24 -0.90 15.05
N TRP A 117 18.97 -1.01 15.47
CA TRP A 117 17.88 -1.26 14.55
C TRP A 117 17.53 0.01 13.75
N ILE A 118 17.32 -0.18 12.47
CA ILE A 118 16.87 0.86 11.54
C ILE A 118 15.64 0.41 10.79
N ASP A 119 14.67 1.30 10.67
CA ASP A 119 13.51 1.14 9.79
C ASP A 119 13.87 1.50 8.36
N ILE A 120 13.35 0.76 7.41
CA ILE A 120 13.66 0.90 6.00
C ILE A 120 12.38 0.96 5.18
N LEU A 121 12.28 1.97 4.32
CA LEU A 121 11.26 2.03 3.28
C LEU A 121 11.80 1.34 2.02
N LEU A 122 11.29 0.15 1.74
CA LEU A 122 11.85 -0.79 0.75
C LEU A 122 11.19 -0.69 -0.62
N ALA A 123 9.85 -0.64 -0.66
CA ALA A 123 9.13 -0.76 -1.91
C ALA A 123 9.09 0.56 -2.69
N LYS A 124 9.63 0.56 -3.89
CA LYS A 124 9.45 1.66 -4.85
C LYS A 124 8.12 1.51 -5.58
N VAL A 125 7.50 2.62 -5.90
CA VAL A 125 6.33 2.60 -6.79
C VAL A 125 6.82 2.25 -8.19
N PRO A 126 6.40 1.12 -8.77
CA PRO A 126 6.87 0.72 -10.10
C PRO A 126 6.30 1.62 -11.18
N ALA A 127 6.99 1.68 -12.31
CA ALA A 127 6.54 2.44 -13.47
C ALA A 127 5.17 1.93 -13.95
N ASN A 128 4.35 2.83 -14.50
CA ASN A 128 3.06 2.46 -15.08
C ASN A 128 3.23 1.94 -16.52
N THR A 129 4.01 0.86 -16.65
CA THR A 129 4.30 0.16 -17.91
C THR A 129 3.99 -1.33 -17.73
N PRO A 130 3.88 -2.11 -18.82
CA PRO A 130 3.71 -3.56 -18.71
C PRO A 130 4.80 -4.24 -17.88
N GLU A 131 6.06 -3.80 -18.01
CA GLU A 131 7.21 -4.31 -17.27
C GLU A 131 7.10 -3.99 -15.78
N GLY A 132 6.77 -2.74 -15.43
CA GLY A 132 6.58 -2.32 -14.04
C GLY A 132 5.40 -3.05 -13.38
N LYS A 133 4.34 -3.34 -14.13
CA LYS A 133 3.25 -4.21 -13.66
C LYS A 133 3.71 -5.63 -13.39
N ALA A 134 4.49 -6.20 -14.29
CA ALA A 134 5.01 -7.57 -14.14
C ALA A 134 5.94 -7.68 -12.91
N GLU A 135 6.77 -6.66 -12.69
CA GLU A 135 7.63 -6.54 -11.50
C GLU A 135 6.78 -6.50 -10.22
N LEU A 136 5.78 -5.60 -10.17
CA LEU A 136 4.88 -5.51 -9.03
C LEU A 136 4.17 -6.83 -8.74
N LEU A 137 3.61 -7.48 -9.76
CA LEU A 137 2.92 -8.77 -9.59
C LEU A 137 3.86 -9.86 -9.04
N LYS A 138 5.13 -9.84 -9.46
CA LYS A 138 6.15 -10.74 -8.90
C LYS A 138 6.38 -10.43 -7.42
N GLU A 139 6.59 -9.17 -7.05
CA GLU A 139 6.81 -8.75 -5.67
C GLU A 139 5.62 -9.09 -4.77
N LEU A 140 4.38 -8.85 -5.22
CA LEU A 140 3.16 -9.19 -4.48
C LEU A 140 3.09 -10.69 -4.19
N ARG A 141 3.38 -11.53 -5.19
CA ARG A 141 3.40 -12.98 -5.05
C ARG A 141 4.50 -13.44 -4.10
N ASP A 142 5.72 -12.94 -4.29
CA ASP A 142 6.88 -13.37 -3.52
C ASP A 142 6.76 -12.96 -2.03
N SER A 143 6.02 -11.89 -1.73
CA SER A 143 5.81 -11.43 -0.36
C SER A 143 4.84 -12.31 0.45
N GLY A 144 3.87 -12.95 -0.19
CA GLY A 144 2.79 -13.69 0.46
C GLY A 144 1.85 -12.83 1.32
N THR A 145 2.12 -11.53 1.45
CA THR A 145 1.34 -10.60 2.32
C THR A 145 -0.12 -10.49 1.88
N PHE A 146 -0.39 -10.68 0.60
CA PHE A 146 -1.71 -10.45 0.00
C PHE A 146 -2.51 -11.73 -0.26
N ASP A 147 -1.99 -12.89 0.11
CA ASP A 147 -2.55 -14.19 -0.25
C ASP A 147 -3.62 -14.69 0.72
N TYR A 148 -3.64 -14.16 1.95
CA TYR A 148 -4.56 -14.63 2.97
C TYR A 148 -6.01 -14.17 2.67
N ASP A 149 -6.92 -15.13 2.61
CA ASP A 149 -8.34 -14.92 2.27
C ASP A 149 -9.11 -14.18 3.38
N GLY A 150 -8.70 -14.34 4.63
CA GLY A 150 -9.26 -13.63 5.78
C GLY A 150 -9.00 -12.13 5.80
N CYS A 151 -7.99 -11.64 5.07
CA CYS A 151 -7.72 -10.19 4.98
C CYS A 151 -8.77 -9.49 4.11
N LYS A 152 -9.36 -8.43 4.66
CA LYS A 152 -10.42 -7.64 4.01
C LYS A 152 -10.08 -6.16 3.92
N HIS A 153 -9.19 -5.66 4.76
CA HIS A 153 -8.91 -4.24 4.90
C HIS A 153 -7.42 -3.95 4.68
N VAL A 154 -7.14 -2.75 4.19
CA VAL A 154 -5.78 -2.29 3.94
C VAL A 154 -5.62 -0.82 4.31
N GLY A 155 -4.52 -0.50 4.96
CA GLY A 155 -3.94 0.83 5.01
C GLY A 155 -2.82 0.92 3.98
N ILE A 156 -2.79 1.98 3.19
CA ILE A 156 -1.78 2.16 2.14
C ILE A 156 -1.36 3.62 2.06
N ALA A 157 -0.06 3.87 1.97
CA ALA A 157 0.51 5.19 1.80
C ALA A 157 1.58 5.22 0.71
N VAL A 158 1.71 6.37 0.06
CA VAL A 158 2.75 6.67 -0.94
C VAL A 158 3.44 7.96 -0.57
N VAL A 159 4.74 8.01 -0.76
CA VAL A 159 5.58 9.18 -0.50
C VAL A 159 6.62 9.38 -1.59
N THR A 160 6.94 10.62 -1.89
CA THR A 160 8.06 10.97 -2.77
C THR A 160 9.25 11.43 -1.95
N ILE A 161 10.40 10.78 -2.14
CA ILE A 161 11.70 11.13 -1.54
C ILE A 161 12.69 11.21 -2.70
N ASP A 162 13.41 12.32 -2.84
CA ASP A 162 14.39 12.55 -3.91
C ASP A 162 13.89 12.17 -5.31
N ARG A 163 12.66 12.60 -5.65
CA ARG A 163 11.99 12.34 -6.93
C ARG A 163 11.61 10.87 -7.19
N GLN A 164 11.86 9.98 -6.25
CA GLN A 164 11.43 8.59 -6.31
C GLN A 164 10.20 8.40 -5.41
N MET A 165 9.15 7.78 -5.93
CA MET A 165 8.01 7.38 -5.12
C MET A 165 8.26 6.03 -4.47
N TYR A 166 7.95 5.96 -3.17
CA TYR A 166 7.94 4.75 -2.36
C TYR A 166 6.55 4.52 -1.79
N TRP A 167 6.25 3.30 -1.39
CA TRP A 167 4.98 2.96 -0.81
C TRP A 167 5.09 1.90 0.27
N THR A 168 4.14 1.90 1.17
CA THR A 168 3.92 0.85 2.16
C THR A 168 2.45 0.57 2.30
N CYS A 169 2.13 -0.64 2.70
CA CYS A 169 0.79 -0.98 3.12
C CYS A 169 0.80 -2.07 4.19
N THR A 170 -0.23 -2.05 5.02
CA THR A 170 -0.49 -3.11 5.99
C THR A 170 -1.88 -3.67 5.75
N VAL A 171 -2.00 -5.00 5.72
CA VAL A 171 -3.27 -5.72 5.54
C VAL A 171 -3.79 -6.23 6.87
N PHE A 172 -5.12 -6.19 7.02
CA PHE A 172 -5.84 -6.51 8.25
C PHE A 172 -7.01 -7.43 7.95
N TYR A 173 -7.41 -8.27 8.92
CA TYR A 173 -8.51 -9.20 8.76
C TYR A 173 -9.72 -8.94 9.65
N ASN A 174 -9.85 -7.80 10.26
CA ASN A 174 -11.10 -7.33 10.87
C ASN A 174 -11.13 -5.83 11.00
#